data_e865bb8baab64082912165f3a3b8d57f
#
_entry.id   e865bb8baab64082912165f3a3b8d57f
#
_cell.length_a   1.000
_cell.length_b   1.000
_cell.length_c   1.000
_cell.angle_alpha   90.00
_cell.angle_beta   90.00
_cell.angle_gamma   90.00
#
_symmetry.space_group_name_H-M   'P 1'
#
loop_
_entity.id
_entity.type
_entity.pdbx_description
1 polymer ?
#
loop_
_entity_poly.entity_id
_entity_poly.type
_entity_poly.pdbx_seq_one_letter_code
_entity_poly.pdbx_strand_id
1 'polypeptide(L)'
;MAQKIQSVKGMNDLLPVEQKDFKLTAAFWQAFEDTVGRWTRAYGYQQIRTPIVEQTGLFVRSIGEETDVVGKEMYTFSDSNDSLSLSLRPEGTASCLRAVVEHNLLYNSPQKLWYMGPMFRRERPQKGRYRQFHQVGIEALGFEGPDIDAEIIAMSADLWEKLGIREYLTLEINSLGNREERAAHRAALVEYLIRYEAQLDEDSKRRLKTNPLRVLDTKNPDLQEICNAAPRLVDYLGEASQNHYARFKAMLDGLGIQYVENPRLVRGLDYYNQTVFEWTTDKLGAQATVCGGGRYDGLIEELGGKPAPSIGFAMGIERLLLLVSEYGSLEVNAAPDVYAMHQGEGADLQVMKYAQSLRAQGFNVMQHSGYQSLKAQMKKADNSGARFALIVAQDELANGTVTLKDMQGKHEQKTVAAADLTDTLQQWKNA
;
A
#
# COMPACT_ATOMS: atom_id res chain seq x y z
N MET A 1 1.90 26.03 32.75
CA MET A 1 1.17 24.96 32.05
C MET A 1 2.20 24.10 31.33
N ALA A 2 2.10 22.77 31.39
CA ALA A 2 3.00 21.90 30.66
C ALA A 2 2.79 22.10 29.14
N GLN A 3 3.88 22.15 28.40
CA GLN A 3 3.82 22.25 26.93
C GLN A 3 3.17 20.98 26.37
N LYS A 4 2.20 21.14 25.46
CA LYS A 4 1.51 20.01 24.84
C LYS A 4 2.49 19.26 23.94
N ILE A 5 2.68 17.98 24.20
CA ILE A 5 3.48 17.08 23.36
C ILE A 5 2.70 16.80 22.07
N GLN A 6 3.38 16.89 20.93
CA GLN A 6 2.83 16.64 19.60
C GLN A 6 3.58 15.51 18.91
N SER A 7 2.98 14.91 17.90
CA SER A 7 3.62 13.92 17.04
C SER A 7 4.84 14.52 16.30
N VAL A 8 5.77 13.66 15.91
CA VAL A 8 6.94 14.08 15.12
C VAL A 8 6.48 14.56 13.75
N LYS A 9 7.01 15.69 13.30
CA LYS A 9 6.68 16.27 11.99
C LYS A 9 6.89 15.26 10.85
N GLY A 10 5.83 14.97 10.12
CA GLY A 10 5.83 14.00 9.02
C GLY A 10 5.57 12.57 9.47
N MET A 11 5.16 12.35 10.72
CA MET A 11 4.65 11.10 11.25
C MET A 11 3.25 11.37 11.80
N ASN A 12 2.22 10.94 11.07
CA ASN A 12 0.84 11.30 11.36
C ASN A 12 0.14 10.20 12.14
N ASP A 13 -0.74 10.59 13.05
CA ASP A 13 -1.69 9.69 13.68
C ASP A 13 -2.81 9.35 12.69
N LEU A 14 -3.24 8.10 12.66
CA LEU A 14 -4.42 7.67 11.93
C LEU A 14 -5.60 7.59 12.90
N LEU A 15 -6.49 8.56 12.83
CA LEU A 15 -7.60 8.71 13.78
C LEU A 15 -8.92 8.15 13.22
N PRO A 16 -9.89 7.81 14.08
CA PRO A 16 -11.22 7.36 13.64
C PRO A 16 -12.08 8.50 13.06
N VAL A 17 -11.59 9.74 13.08
CA VAL A 17 -12.26 10.94 12.56
C VAL A 17 -11.33 11.68 11.62
N GLU A 18 -11.92 12.41 10.65
CA GLU A 18 -11.15 13.26 9.76
C GLU A 18 -10.38 14.35 10.52
N GLN A 19 -9.17 14.62 10.07
CA GLN A 19 -8.34 15.71 10.57
C GLN A 19 -8.28 16.82 9.50
N LYS A 20 -8.07 18.07 9.93
CA LYS A 20 -8.05 19.23 9.04
C LYS A 20 -7.09 19.06 7.85
N ASP A 21 -5.90 18.52 8.09
CA ASP A 21 -4.82 18.41 7.12
C ASP A 21 -4.58 16.96 6.65
N PHE A 22 -5.34 15.99 7.19
CA PHE A 22 -5.22 14.57 6.87
C PHE A 22 -6.61 13.92 6.93
N LYS A 23 -7.27 13.83 5.78
CA LYS A 23 -8.67 13.38 5.67
C LYS A 23 -8.87 11.87 5.74
N LEU A 24 -7.80 11.09 5.72
CA LEU A 24 -7.89 9.63 5.78
C LEU A 24 -8.25 9.19 7.19
N THR A 25 -9.39 8.54 7.35
CA THR A 25 -9.81 7.97 8.64
C THR A 25 -9.31 6.54 8.82
N ALA A 26 -9.24 6.08 10.07
CA ALA A 26 -8.88 4.70 10.38
C ALA A 26 -9.82 3.68 9.72
N ALA A 27 -11.12 4.00 9.63
CA ALA A 27 -12.10 3.14 8.96
C ALA A 27 -11.86 3.02 7.45
N PHE A 28 -11.53 4.13 6.78
CA PHE A 28 -11.18 4.15 5.35
C PHE A 28 -9.91 3.32 5.08
N TRP A 29 -8.93 3.46 5.97
CA TRP A 29 -7.70 2.69 5.93
C TRP A 29 -7.95 1.19 6.09
N GLN A 30 -8.74 0.80 7.09
CA GLN A 30 -9.08 -0.59 7.34
C GLN A 30 -9.83 -1.24 6.17
N ALA A 31 -10.75 -0.52 5.55
CA ALA A 31 -11.47 -1.01 4.34
C ALA A 31 -10.48 -1.29 3.18
N PHE A 32 -9.44 -0.46 3.04
CA PHE A 32 -8.36 -0.71 2.09
C PHE A 32 -7.54 -1.95 2.46
N GLU A 33 -7.13 -2.10 3.72
CA GLU A 33 -6.39 -3.28 4.21
C GLU A 33 -7.14 -4.58 3.95
N ASP A 34 -8.45 -4.59 4.22
CA ASP A 34 -9.33 -5.73 3.95
C ASP A 34 -9.42 -6.04 2.45
N THR A 35 -9.47 -5.01 1.61
CA THR A 35 -9.49 -5.16 0.15
C THR A 35 -8.18 -5.74 -0.35
N VAL A 36 -7.03 -5.23 0.11
CA VAL A 36 -5.70 -5.77 -0.21
C VAL A 36 -5.56 -7.22 0.25
N GLY A 37 -6.03 -7.54 1.46
CA GLY A 37 -5.96 -8.90 1.98
C GLY A 37 -6.80 -9.91 1.17
N ARG A 38 -7.97 -9.52 0.65
CA ARG A 38 -8.77 -10.35 -0.27
C ARG A 38 -8.11 -10.49 -1.64
N TRP A 39 -7.64 -9.37 -2.17
CA TRP A 39 -6.99 -9.28 -3.47
C TRP A 39 -5.72 -10.14 -3.55
N THR A 40 -4.80 -10.04 -2.59
CA THR A 40 -3.56 -10.82 -2.57
C THR A 40 -3.81 -12.32 -2.48
N ARG A 41 -4.80 -12.75 -1.67
CA ARG A 41 -5.21 -14.16 -1.60
C ARG A 41 -5.77 -14.69 -2.91
N ALA A 42 -6.52 -13.88 -3.67
CA ALA A 42 -7.06 -14.28 -4.97
C ALA A 42 -5.97 -14.61 -6.01
N TYR A 43 -4.76 -14.01 -5.87
CA TYR A 43 -3.59 -14.29 -6.71
C TYR A 43 -2.62 -15.30 -6.10
N GLY A 44 -2.96 -15.91 -4.96
CA GLY A 44 -2.16 -16.93 -4.30
C GLY A 44 -0.96 -16.40 -3.52
N TYR A 45 -0.92 -15.10 -3.19
CA TYR A 45 0.14 -14.51 -2.38
C TYR A 45 -0.08 -14.76 -0.89
N GLN A 46 1.00 -15.12 -0.18
CA GLN A 46 1.02 -15.33 1.26
C GLN A 46 1.62 -14.12 1.97
N GLN A 47 1.06 -13.74 3.10
CA GLN A 47 1.56 -12.61 3.87
C GLN A 47 2.86 -12.97 4.60
N ILE A 48 3.88 -12.12 4.45
CA ILE A 48 5.08 -12.12 5.29
C ILE A 48 5.12 -10.84 6.14
N ARG A 49 5.58 -10.96 7.37
CA ARG A 49 5.81 -9.81 8.27
C ARG A 49 7.23 -9.84 8.76
N THR A 50 7.97 -8.78 8.50
CA THR A 50 9.38 -8.62 8.89
C THR A 50 9.52 -7.55 9.96
N PRO A 51 10.61 -7.55 10.74
CA PRO A 51 10.90 -6.50 11.71
C PRO A 51 10.94 -5.12 11.09
N ILE A 52 10.63 -4.10 11.90
CA ILE A 52 10.75 -2.69 11.49
C ILE A 52 12.22 -2.24 11.56
N VAL A 53 12.96 -2.79 12.50
CA VAL A 53 14.39 -2.52 12.72
C VAL A 53 15.19 -3.64 12.10
N GLU A 54 16.18 -3.28 11.28
CA GLU A 54 17.10 -4.20 10.61
C GLU A 54 18.54 -3.71 10.76
N GLN A 55 19.50 -4.56 10.46
CA GLN A 55 20.90 -4.13 10.35
C GLN A 55 21.04 -3.13 9.18
N THR A 56 21.73 -2.01 9.41
CA THR A 56 21.96 -0.99 8.39
C THR A 56 22.61 -1.57 7.13
N GLY A 57 23.53 -2.53 7.29
CA GLY A 57 24.20 -3.20 6.18
C GLY A 57 23.26 -3.95 5.22
N LEU A 58 22.06 -4.35 5.66
CA LEU A 58 21.05 -4.91 4.77
C LEU A 58 20.68 -3.91 3.67
N PHE A 59 20.33 -2.69 4.06
CA PHE A 59 19.88 -1.67 3.11
C PHE A 59 21.01 -1.09 2.28
N VAL A 60 22.20 -0.92 2.87
CA VAL A 60 23.40 -0.46 2.14
C VAL A 60 23.72 -1.44 1.00
N ARG A 61 23.71 -2.74 1.28
CA ARG A 61 24.00 -3.79 0.30
C ARG A 61 22.92 -3.93 -0.77
N SER A 62 21.64 -3.89 -0.39
CA SER A 62 20.53 -4.14 -1.31
C SER A 62 20.14 -2.91 -2.14
N ILE A 63 20.10 -1.71 -1.55
CA ILE A 63 19.59 -0.51 -2.19
C ILE A 63 20.69 0.21 -2.99
N GLY A 64 21.95 0.11 -2.54
CA GLY A 64 23.10 0.80 -3.08
C GLY A 64 23.48 2.05 -2.29
N GLU A 65 24.79 2.20 -2.00
CA GLU A 65 25.33 3.30 -1.18
C GLU A 65 25.08 4.69 -1.76
N GLU A 66 25.10 4.80 -3.10
CA GLU A 66 24.97 6.07 -3.83
C GLU A 66 23.50 6.54 -4.00
N THR A 67 22.55 5.79 -3.46
CA THR A 67 21.14 6.19 -3.52
C THR A 67 20.80 7.25 -2.47
N ASP A 68 19.88 8.17 -2.79
CA ASP A 68 19.43 9.18 -1.82
C ASP A 68 18.83 8.53 -0.57
N VAL A 69 18.19 7.36 -0.72
CA VAL A 69 17.60 6.60 0.39
C VAL A 69 18.68 6.24 1.41
N VAL A 70 19.76 5.59 0.97
CA VAL A 70 20.87 5.17 1.86
C VAL A 70 21.69 6.36 2.33
N GLY A 71 22.05 7.26 1.42
CA GLY A 71 22.97 8.37 1.73
C GLY A 71 22.37 9.45 2.63
N LYS A 72 21.04 9.67 2.62
CA LYS A 72 20.43 10.84 3.27
C LYS A 72 19.14 10.58 4.03
N GLU A 73 18.38 9.52 3.67
CA GLU A 73 17.00 9.40 4.13
C GLU A 73 16.78 8.32 5.20
N MET A 74 17.75 7.46 5.47
CA MET A 74 17.63 6.44 6.51
C MET A 74 17.64 7.01 7.93
N TYR A 75 16.83 6.44 8.81
CA TYR A 75 16.91 6.59 10.25
C TYR A 75 17.82 5.51 10.79
N THR A 76 19.06 5.89 11.11
CA THR A 76 20.11 4.99 11.59
C THR A 76 20.48 5.34 13.03
N PHE A 77 20.72 4.33 13.86
CA PHE A 77 21.13 4.45 15.25
C PHE A 77 22.03 3.27 15.63
N SER A 78 22.80 3.43 16.68
CA SER A 78 23.66 2.35 17.20
C SER A 78 22.97 1.67 18.38
N ASP A 79 23.05 0.36 18.45
CA ASP A 79 22.74 -0.36 19.69
C ASP A 79 23.87 -0.09 20.70
N SER A 80 23.48 0.33 21.91
CA SER A 80 24.44 0.71 22.96
C SER A 80 25.32 -0.47 23.44
N ASN A 81 24.90 -1.71 23.21
CA ASN A 81 25.55 -2.89 23.72
C ASN A 81 26.47 -3.60 22.70
N ASP A 82 26.20 -3.49 21.39
CA ASP A 82 26.83 -4.32 20.37
C ASP A 82 27.61 -3.56 19.30
N SER A 83 27.74 -2.24 19.36
CA SER A 83 28.29 -1.39 18.29
C SER A 83 27.66 -1.67 16.90
N LEU A 84 26.53 -2.40 16.86
CA LEU A 84 25.82 -2.74 15.65
C LEU A 84 25.04 -1.55 15.13
N SER A 85 25.22 -1.21 13.85
CA SER A 85 24.44 -0.18 13.20
C SER A 85 23.07 -0.73 12.79
N LEU A 86 22.01 -0.11 13.31
CA LEU A 86 20.61 -0.47 13.07
C LEU A 86 19.92 0.66 12.33
N SER A 87 18.91 0.30 11.53
CA SER A 87 18.07 1.27 10.81
C SER A 87 16.61 0.91 10.88
N LEU A 88 15.75 1.94 10.92
CA LEU A 88 14.35 1.75 10.58
C LEU A 88 14.26 1.49 9.07
N ARG A 89 13.52 0.46 8.67
CA ARG A 89 13.40 0.04 7.26
C ARG A 89 12.87 1.17 6.38
N PRO A 90 13.58 1.56 5.30
CA PRO A 90 13.13 2.58 4.37
C PRO A 90 12.23 2.04 3.26
N GLU A 91 12.17 0.71 3.10
CA GLU A 91 11.36 -0.06 2.16
C GLU A 91 11.25 -1.52 2.64
N GLY A 92 10.45 -2.36 1.98
CA GLY A 92 10.15 -3.70 2.48
C GLY A 92 10.79 -4.85 1.73
N THR A 93 11.24 -4.65 0.47
CA THR A 93 11.82 -5.71 -0.39
C THR A 93 13.06 -6.32 0.24
N ALA A 94 14.01 -5.50 0.69
CA ALA A 94 15.24 -5.99 1.32
C ALA A 94 14.96 -6.85 2.56
N SER A 95 14.04 -6.40 3.43
CA SER A 95 13.65 -7.17 4.62
C SER A 95 12.95 -8.49 4.27
N CYS A 96 12.10 -8.48 3.22
CA CYS A 96 11.43 -9.67 2.71
C CYS A 96 12.46 -10.69 2.20
N LEU A 97 13.39 -10.25 1.35
CA LEU A 97 14.40 -11.13 0.77
C LEU A 97 15.39 -11.63 1.82
N ARG A 98 15.79 -10.80 2.80
CA ARG A 98 16.61 -11.25 3.94
C ARG A 98 15.92 -12.41 4.66
N ALA A 99 14.61 -12.28 4.94
CA ALA A 99 13.86 -13.35 5.59
C ALA A 99 13.77 -14.61 4.73
N VAL A 100 13.57 -14.47 3.42
CA VAL A 100 13.56 -15.58 2.45
C VAL A 100 14.90 -16.33 2.45
N VAL A 101 16.01 -15.61 2.44
CA VAL A 101 17.37 -16.19 2.48
C VAL A 101 17.64 -16.84 3.82
N GLU A 102 17.41 -16.15 4.94
CA GLU A 102 17.66 -16.61 6.30
C GLU A 102 16.90 -17.90 6.62
N HIS A 103 15.65 -17.99 6.20
CA HIS A 103 14.78 -19.15 6.43
C HIS A 103 14.73 -20.14 5.28
N ASN A 104 15.57 -19.95 4.24
CA ASN A 104 15.69 -20.84 3.08
C ASN A 104 14.34 -21.17 2.40
N LEU A 105 13.46 -20.17 2.26
CA LEU A 105 12.08 -20.39 1.79
C LEU A 105 12.00 -20.83 0.32
N LEU A 106 13.04 -20.57 -0.49
CA LEU A 106 13.11 -20.99 -1.89
C LEU A 106 13.64 -22.43 -2.10
N TYR A 107 13.93 -23.17 -1.02
CA TYR A 107 14.55 -24.49 -1.13
C TYR A 107 13.67 -25.49 -1.90
N ASN A 108 12.37 -25.50 -1.64
CA ASN A 108 11.45 -26.49 -2.20
C ASN A 108 10.57 -25.93 -3.33
N SER A 109 10.33 -24.62 -3.37
CA SER A 109 9.37 -24.03 -4.32
C SER A 109 9.56 -22.53 -4.46
N PRO A 110 9.18 -21.96 -5.64
CA PRO A 110 8.99 -20.53 -5.79
C PRO A 110 8.02 -19.96 -4.75
N GLN A 111 8.15 -18.68 -4.44
CA GLN A 111 7.35 -17.99 -3.44
C GLN A 111 6.60 -16.81 -4.03
N LYS A 112 5.32 -16.66 -3.68
CA LYS A 112 4.51 -15.46 -3.91
C LYS A 112 4.21 -14.84 -2.54
N LEU A 113 4.89 -13.74 -2.22
CA LEU A 113 4.82 -13.10 -0.91
C LEU A 113 4.29 -11.68 -1.01
N TRP A 114 3.57 -11.24 0.01
CA TRP A 114 3.17 -9.85 0.15
C TRP A 114 3.36 -9.37 1.59
N TYR A 115 3.64 -8.09 1.74
CA TYR A 115 3.74 -7.46 3.05
C TYR A 115 3.01 -6.12 3.05
N MET A 116 2.63 -5.66 4.24
CA MET A 116 2.08 -4.33 4.47
C MET A 116 2.59 -3.81 5.81
N GLY A 117 2.96 -2.55 5.85
CA GLY A 117 3.39 -1.93 7.11
C GLY A 117 4.14 -0.63 6.95
N PRO A 118 4.58 -0.03 8.07
CA PRO A 118 5.26 1.26 8.09
C PRO A 118 6.70 1.16 7.55
N MET A 119 7.08 2.21 6.82
CA MET A 119 8.42 2.50 6.32
C MET A 119 8.85 3.89 6.78
N PHE A 120 10.15 4.16 6.78
CA PHE A 120 10.69 5.37 7.40
C PHE A 120 11.76 6.02 6.50
N ARG A 121 11.53 7.28 6.10
CA ARG A 121 12.51 8.08 5.33
C ARG A 121 12.55 9.51 5.84
N ARG A 122 13.74 10.08 5.99
CA ARG A 122 13.95 11.47 6.45
C ARG A 122 13.68 12.49 5.34
N GLU A 123 12.69 12.25 4.51
CA GLU A 123 12.29 13.16 3.46
C GLU A 123 11.67 14.47 4.00
N ARG A 124 11.67 15.51 3.16
CA ARG A 124 10.90 16.71 3.44
C ARG A 124 9.41 16.39 3.29
N PRO A 125 8.61 16.50 4.36
CA PRO A 125 7.20 16.19 4.31
C PRO A 125 6.44 17.08 3.32
N GLN A 126 5.59 16.46 2.51
CA GLN A 126 4.64 17.11 1.60
C GLN A 126 3.39 16.21 1.43
N LYS A 127 2.34 16.70 0.76
CA LYS A 127 1.11 15.92 0.54
C LYS A 127 1.44 14.57 -0.11
N GLY A 128 1.09 13.47 0.55
CA GLY A 128 1.36 12.10 0.11
C GLY A 128 2.82 11.62 0.25
N ARG A 129 3.71 12.41 0.90
CA ARG A 129 5.06 11.99 1.28
C ARG A 129 5.31 12.34 2.74
N TYR A 130 5.53 11.33 3.54
CA TYR A 130 5.70 11.42 4.99
C TYR A 130 7.01 10.76 5.41
N ARG A 131 7.48 11.08 6.62
CA ARG A 131 8.69 10.46 7.20
C ARG A 131 8.42 9.06 7.74
N GLN A 132 7.22 8.84 8.26
CA GLN A 132 6.64 7.53 8.42
C GLN A 132 5.51 7.41 7.41
N PHE A 133 5.56 6.41 6.56
CA PHE A 133 4.57 6.10 5.55
C PHE A 133 4.39 4.59 5.47
N HIS A 134 3.35 4.13 4.80
CA HIS A 134 3.08 2.70 4.70
C HIS A 134 3.18 2.22 3.25
N GLN A 135 3.65 1.00 3.09
CA GLN A 135 3.69 0.33 1.80
C GLN A 135 2.95 -0.99 1.84
N VAL A 136 2.32 -1.34 0.72
CA VAL A 136 2.06 -2.72 0.33
C VAL A 136 3.15 -3.10 -0.66
N GLY A 137 3.79 -4.24 -0.45
CA GLY A 137 4.74 -4.82 -1.39
C GLY A 137 4.32 -6.23 -1.80
N ILE A 138 4.62 -6.56 -3.04
CA ILE A 138 4.36 -7.84 -3.70
C ILE A 138 5.68 -8.35 -4.24
N GLU A 139 6.03 -9.59 -3.90
CA GLU A 139 7.28 -10.22 -4.30
C GLU A 139 7.00 -11.63 -4.85
N ALA A 140 7.35 -11.88 -6.11
CA ALA A 140 7.29 -13.18 -6.77
C ALA A 140 8.72 -13.67 -7.00
N LEU A 141 9.13 -14.73 -6.31
CA LEU A 141 10.51 -15.18 -6.19
C LEU A 141 10.65 -16.60 -6.74
N GLY A 142 11.64 -16.83 -7.60
CA GLY A 142 11.88 -18.12 -8.25
C GLY A 142 11.08 -18.34 -9.54
N PHE A 143 10.56 -17.28 -10.18
CA PHE A 143 9.81 -17.35 -11.43
C PHE A 143 10.60 -16.68 -12.56
N GLU A 144 10.93 -17.44 -13.61
CA GLU A 144 11.85 -16.99 -14.68
C GLU A 144 11.19 -16.20 -15.82
N GLY A 145 9.97 -16.56 -16.19
CA GLY A 145 9.33 -16.09 -17.43
C GLY A 145 8.76 -14.67 -17.35
N PRO A 146 8.46 -14.04 -18.51
CA PRO A 146 7.76 -12.76 -18.57
C PRO A 146 6.26 -12.88 -18.23
N ASP A 147 5.75 -14.09 -18.06
CA ASP A 147 4.39 -14.39 -17.64
C ASP A 147 4.12 -13.88 -16.20
N ILE A 148 5.06 -14.07 -15.27
CA ILE A 148 4.95 -13.51 -13.93
C ILE A 148 5.06 -11.97 -13.95
N ASP A 149 5.86 -11.39 -14.87
CA ASP A 149 5.96 -9.95 -15.05
C ASP A 149 4.61 -9.36 -15.47
N ALA A 150 3.94 -10.02 -16.42
CA ALA A 150 2.61 -9.63 -16.86
C ALA A 150 1.54 -9.87 -15.77
N GLU A 151 1.63 -10.97 -15.01
CA GLU A 151 0.71 -11.28 -13.92
C GLU A 151 0.72 -10.20 -12.84
N ILE A 152 1.89 -9.73 -12.37
CA ILE A 152 1.94 -8.71 -11.32
C ILE A 152 1.42 -7.35 -11.78
N ILE A 153 1.57 -7.02 -13.07
CA ILE A 153 0.95 -5.82 -13.64
C ILE A 153 -0.56 -5.99 -13.76
N ALA A 154 -1.04 -7.13 -14.26
CA ALA A 154 -2.46 -7.44 -14.31
C ALA A 154 -3.10 -7.43 -12.91
N MET A 155 -2.41 -8.00 -11.92
CA MET A 155 -2.79 -7.98 -10.52
C MET A 155 -2.92 -6.53 -10.01
N SER A 156 -1.97 -5.64 -10.32
CA SER A 156 -2.07 -4.24 -9.93
C SER A 156 -3.23 -3.53 -10.62
N ALA A 157 -3.44 -3.75 -11.93
CA ALA A 157 -4.55 -3.19 -12.68
C ALA A 157 -5.92 -3.61 -12.10
N ASP A 158 -6.08 -4.89 -11.70
CA ASP A 158 -7.28 -5.39 -11.02
C ASP A 158 -7.53 -4.66 -9.67
N LEU A 159 -6.47 -4.35 -8.92
CA LEU A 159 -6.62 -3.56 -7.70
C LEU A 159 -7.13 -2.14 -8.01
N TRP A 160 -6.60 -1.52 -9.07
CA TRP A 160 -7.06 -0.18 -9.48
C TRP A 160 -8.53 -0.14 -9.91
N GLU A 161 -9.01 -1.20 -10.58
CA GLU A 161 -10.45 -1.36 -10.89
C GLU A 161 -11.28 -1.48 -9.61
N LYS A 162 -10.86 -2.34 -8.67
CA LYS A 162 -11.54 -2.53 -7.37
C LYS A 162 -11.58 -1.27 -6.51
N LEU A 163 -10.61 -0.38 -6.66
CA LEU A 163 -10.55 0.90 -5.97
C LEU A 163 -11.21 2.03 -6.76
N GLY A 164 -11.69 1.79 -7.99
CA GLY A 164 -12.33 2.77 -8.84
C GLY A 164 -11.42 3.88 -9.35
N ILE A 165 -10.12 3.61 -9.49
CA ILE A 165 -9.10 4.62 -9.88
C ILE A 165 -8.34 4.27 -11.15
N ARG A 166 -8.70 3.19 -11.85
CA ARG A 166 -7.96 2.69 -13.02
C ARG A 166 -7.78 3.76 -14.11
N GLU A 167 -8.81 4.54 -14.39
CA GLU A 167 -8.79 5.60 -15.43
C GLU A 167 -7.86 6.78 -15.11
N TYR A 168 -7.49 6.97 -13.84
CA TYR A 168 -6.60 8.05 -13.39
C TYR A 168 -5.13 7.63 -13.35
N LEU A 169 -4.82 6.41 -13.81
CA LEU A 169 -3.48 5.83 -13.74
C LEU A 169 -2.97 5.45 -15.12
N THR A 170 -1.76 5.86 -15.41
CA THR A 170 -1.01 5.47 -16.61
C THR A 170 0.08 4.46 -16.23
N LEU A 171 0.13 3.35 -16.95
CA LEU A 171 1.22 2.38 -16.84
C LEU A 171 2.36 2.79 -17.76
N GLU A 172 3.52 3.00 -17.19
CA GLU A 172 4.77 3.17 -17.94
C GLU A 172 5.64 1.92 -17.77
N ILE A 173 6.22 1.43 -18.86
CA ILE A 173 7.08 0.23 -18.86
C ILE A 173 8.40 0.50 -19.58
N ASN A 174 9.44 -0.23 -19.18
CA ASN A 174 10.73 -0.25 -19.84
C ASN A 174 11.43 -1.60 -19.59
N SER A 175 12.53 -1.87 -20.31
CA SER A 175 13.48 -2.93 -19.99
C SER A 175 14.84 -2.34 -19.68
N LEU A 176 15.44 -2.75 -18.57
CA LEU A 176 16.82 -2.40 -18.20
C LEU A 176 17.84 -3.42 -18.69
N GLY A 177 17.40 -4.47 -19.39
CA GLY A 177 18.28 -5.53 -19.84
C GLY A 177 19.02 -6.27 -18.73
N ASN A 178 19.96 -7.10 -19.11
CA ASN A 178 20.86 -7.76 -18.18
C ASN A 178 22.04 -6.85 -17.77
N ARG A 179 22.97 -7.37 -16.98
CA ARG A 179 24.10 -6.61 -16.42
C ARG A 179 25.06 -6.12 -17.52
N GLU A 180 25.34 -6.96 -18.51
CA GLU A 180 26.26 -6.69 -19.61
C GLU A 180 25.66 -5.63 -20.55
N GLU A 181 24.41 -5.77 -20.92
CA GLU A 181 23.65 -4.84 -21.77
C GLU A 181 23.57 -3.46 -21.13
N ARG A 182 23.26 -3.43 -19.83
CA ARG A 182 23.23 -2.19 -19.05
C ARG A 182 24.60 -1.54 -18.93
N ALA A 183 25.68 -2.33 -18.80
CA ALA A 183 27.04 -1.80 -18.77
C ALA A 183 27.43 -1.17 -20.12
N ALA A 184 27.08 -1.80 -21.25
CA ALA A 184 27.30 -1.26 -22.58
C ALA A 184 26.53 0.05 -22.81
N HIS A 185 25.24 0.09 -22.45
CA HIS A 185 24.44 1.30 -22.52
C HIS A 185 25.00 2.41 -21.61
N ARG A 186 25.40 2.07 -20.36
CA ARG A 186 26.01 3.04 -19.43
C ARG A 186 27.26 3.67 -20.02
N ALA A 187 28.12 2.92 -20.65
CA ALA A 187 29.33 3.44 -21.31
C ALA A 187 28.97 4.45 -22.41
N ALA A 188 28.03 4.09 -23.30
CA ALA A 188 27.58 4.99 -24.36
C ALA A 188 26.87 6.24 -23.81
N LEU A 189 26.07 6.09 -22.75
CA LEU A 189 25.40 7.23 -22.08
C LEU A 189 26.41 8.20 -21.45
N VAL A 190 27.44 7.68 -20.79
CA VAL A 190 28.51 8.51 -20.20
C VAL A 190 29.24 9.28 -21.31
N GLU A 191 29.63 8.59 -22.40
CA GLU A 191 30.27 9.24 -23.54
C GLU A 191 29.40 10.34 -24.15
N TYR A 192 28.10 10.09 -24.25
CA TYR A 192 27.14 11.07 -24.75
C TYR A 192 27.04 12.27 -23.80
N LEU A 193 26.80 12.06 -22.49
CA LEU A 193 26.55 13.10 -21.51
C LEU A 193 27.80 14.00 -21.25
N ILE A 194 29.01 13.45 -21.36
CA ILE A 194 30.25 14.23 -21.24
C ILE A 194 30.29 15.35 -22.29
N ARG A 195 29.75 15.16 -23.48
CA ARG A 195 29.69 16.21 -24.53
C ARG A 195 28.83 17.41 -24.12
N TYR A 196 27.92 17.20 -23.17
CA TYR A 196 27.00 18.21 -22.64
C TYR A 196 27.33 18.62 -21.20
N GLU A 197 28.47 18.20 -20.62
CA GLU A 197 28.79 18.41 -19.20
C GLU A 197 28.67 19.88 -18.77
N ALA A 198 29.02 20.81 -19.63
CA ALA A 198 28.90 22.25 -19.36
C ALA A 198 27.45 22.75 -19.21
N GLN A 199 26.48 22.02 -19.77
CA GLN A 199 25.05 22.34 -19.74
C GLN A 199 24.32 21.63 -18.59
N LEU A 200 24.95 20.60 -17.98
CA LEU A 200 24.37 19.86 -16.86
C LEU A 200 24.34 20.73 -15.59
N ASP A 201 23.24 20.62 -14.82
CA ASP A 201 23.21 21.16 -13.48
C ASP A 201 24.12 20.36 -12.52
N GLU A 202 24.38 20.91 -11.33
CA GLU A 202 25.33 20.32 -10.37
C GLU A 202 24.89 18.92 -9.88
N ASP A 203 23.59 18.66 -9.78
CA ASP A 203 23.06 17.33 -9.42
C ASP A 203 23.30 16.33 -10.55
N SER A 204 23.03 16.71 -11.78
CA SER A 204 23.28 15.90 -12.97
C SER A 204 24.77 15.63 -13.20
N LYS A 205 25.66 16.60 -12.94
CA LYS A 205 27.13 16.41 -12.96
C LYS A 205 27.59 15.40 -11.92
N ARG A 206 27.03 15.46 -10.72
CA ARG A 206 27.30 14.47 -9.67
C ARG A 206 26.83 13.08 -10.10
N ARG A 207 25.58 12.98 -10.59
CA ARG A 207 24.97 11.72 -11.08
C ARG A 207 25.73 11.14 -12.27
N LEU A 208 26.26 11.95 -13.17
CA LEU A 208 27.10 11.50 -14.27
C LEU A 208 28.30 10.66 -13.80
N LYS A 209 28.89 11.02 -12.65
CA LYS A 209 30.03 10.30 -12.08
C LYS A 209 29.63 9.06 -11.28
N THR A 210 28.49 9.08 -10.59
CA THR A 210 28.07 8.02 -9.69
C THR A 210 27.08 7.06 -10.36
N ASN A 211 25.94 7.56 -10.82
CA ASN A 211 24.90 6.77 -11.51
C ASN A 211 24.32 7.55 -12.71
N PRO A 212 24.97 7.47 -13.89
CA PRO A 212 24.58 8.26 -15.07
C PRO A 212 23.16 7.99 -15.57
N LEU A 213 22.59 6.79 -15.34
CA LEU A 213 21.20 6.48 -15.68
C LEU A 213 20.20 7.41 -14.99
N ARG A 214 20.51 7.88 -13.78
CA ARG A 214 19.67 8.83 -13.04
C ARG A 214 19.66 10.24 -13.61
N VAL A 215 20.58 10.58 -14.51
CA VAL A 215 20.51 11.84 -15.25
C VAL A 215 19.28 11.87 -16.15
N LEU A 216 18.89 10.70 -16.72
CA LEU A 216 17.72 10.59 -17.59
C LEU A 216 16.38 10.86 -16.85
N ASP A 217 16.35 10.66 -15.54
CA ASP A 217 15.17 10.92 -14.68
C ASP A 217 15.07 12.39 -14.21
N THR A 218 15.93 13.29 -14.73
CA THR A 218 15.88 14.71 -14.33
C THR A 218 14.56 15.35 -14.75
N LYS A 219 14.00 16.17 -13.84
CA LYS A 219 12.81 17.01 -14.12
C LYS A 219 13.19 18.44 -14.53
N ASN A 220 14.50 18.74 -14.66
CA ASN A 220 14.97 20.03 -15.10
C ASN A 220 14.55 20.27 -16.55
N PRO A 221 13.74 21.32 -16.86
CA PRO A 221 13.26 21.60 -18.22
C PRO A 221 14.40 21.80 -19.22
N ASP A 222 15.51 22.42 -18.79
CA ASP A 222 16.66 22.76 -19.65
C ASP A 222 17.42 21.53 -20.14
N LEU A 223 17.25 20.37 -19.46
CA LEU A 223 17.92 19.13 -19.78
C LEU A 223 17.05 18.16 -20.58
N GLN A 224 15.78 18.49 -20.83
CA GLN A 224 14.84 17.55 -21.47
C GLN A 224 15.28 17.15 -22.89
N GLU A 225 15.77 18.11 -23.70
CA GLU A 225 16.26 17.81 -25.06
C GLU A 225 17.47 16.86 -25.00
N ILE A 226 18.44 17.13 -24.11
CA ILE A 226 19.62 16.27 -23.93
C ILE A 226 19.20 14.86 -23.51
N CYS A 227 18.30 14.74 -22.55
CA CYS A 227 17.84 13.44 -22.07
C CYS A 227 17.00 12.68 -23.12
N ASN A 228 16.20 13.38 -23.92
CA ASN A 228 15.39 12.74 -24.96
C ASN A 228 16.23 12.24 -26.16
N ALA A 229 17.36 12.89 -26.44
CA ALA A 229 18.31 12.51 -27.50
C ALA A 229 19.38 11.50 -27.02
N ALA A 230 19.37 11.14 -25.73
CA ALA A 230 20.35 10.20 -25.18
C ALA A 230 20.19 8.78 -25.74
N PRO A 231 21.25 7.97 -25.78
CA PRO A 231 21.17 6.56 -26.14
C PRO A 231 20.10 5.84 -25.32
N ARG A 232 19.24 5.08 -25.98
CA ARG A 232 18.17 4.33 -25.31
C ARG A 232 18.66 2.93 -24.97
N LEU A 233 18.36 2.43 -23.80
CA LEU A 233 18.81 1.11 -23.36
C LEU A 233 18.26 -0.01 -24.24
N VAL A 234 17.06 0.14 -24.80
CA VAL A 234 16.44 -0.83 -25.70
C VAL A 234 17.30 -1.12 -26.94
N ASP A 235 18.13 -0.18 -27.39
CA ASP A 235 19.02 -0.33 -28.55
C ASP A 235 20.27 -1.19 -28.21
N TYR A 236 20.49 -1.54 -26.94
CA TYR A 236 21.60 -2.35 -26.44
C TYR A 236 21.15 -3.73 -25.94
N LEU A 237 19.87 -4.04 -26.01
CA LEU A 237 19.35 -5.34 -25.60
C LEU A 237 19.81 -6.44 -26.57
N GLY A 238 20.34 -7.53 -26.05
CA GLY A 238 20.58 -8.74 -26.79
C GLY A 238 19.28 -9.52 -27.06
N GLU A 239 19.38 -10.55 -27.87
CA GLU A 239 18.24 -11.33 -28.38
C GLU A 239 17.35 -11.88 -27.22
N ALA A 240 17.96 -12.40 -26.15
CA ALA A 240 17.23 -12.95 -25.02
C ALA A 240 16.37 -11.87 -24.30
N SER A 241 16.94 -10.70 -24.05
CA SER A 241 16.23 -9.58 -23.42
C SER A 241 15.17 -8.96 -24.33
N GLN A 242 15.45 -8.89 -25.64
CA GLN A 242 14.46 -8.45 -26.63
C GLN A 242 13.27 -9.40 -26.69
N ASN A 243 13.52 -10.72 -26.72
CA ASN A 243 12.47 -11.74 -26.73
C ASN A 243 11.64 -11.72 -25.44
N HIS A 244 12.29 -11.59 -24.29
CA HIS A 244 11.60 -11.45 -22.99
C HIS A 244 10.66 -10.24 -23.01
N TYR A 245 11.18 -9.06 -23.39
CA TYR A 245 10.41 -7.81 -23.40
C TYR A 245 9.28 -7.82 -24.45
N ALA A 246 9.53 -8.38 -25.64
CA ALA A 246 8.51 -8.55 -26.67
C ALA A 246 7.37 -9.47 -26.20
N ARG A 247 7.71 -10.60 -25.56
CA ARG A 247 6.71 -11.54 -25.03
C ARG A 247 5.93 -10.95 -23.85
N PHE A 248 6.60 -10.21 -22.96
CA PHE A 248 5.96 -9.46 -21.89
C PHE A 248 4.90 -8.47 -22.44
N LYS A 249 5.26 -7.65 -23.46
CA LYS A 249 4.31 -6.73 -24.09
C LYS A 249 3.14 -7.46 -24.75
N ALA A 250 3.40 -8.54 -25.47
CA ALA A 250 2.34 -9.35 -26.10
C ALA A 250 1.35 -9.91 -25.07
N MET A 251 1.80 -10.24 -23.85
CA MET A 251 0.91 -10.66 -22.77
C MET A 251 0.06 -9.51 -22.23
N LEU A 252 0.62 -8.32 -22.04
CA LEU A 252 -0.14 -7.13 -21.66
C LEU A 252 -1.19 -6.77 -22.72
N ASP A 253 -0.82 -6.82 -24.00
CA ASP A 253 -1.72 -6.59 -25.14
C ASP A 253 -2.87 -7.62 -25.14
N GLY A 254 -2.54 -8.90 -24.94
CA GLY A 254 -3.52 -9.99 -24.83
C GLY A 254 -4.47 -9.86 -23.66
N LEU A 255 -4.04 -9.21 -22.57
CA LEU A 255 -4.87 -8.89 -21.40
C LEU A 255 -5.63 -7.56 -21.54
N GLY A 256 -5.43 -6.81 -22.63
CA GLY A 256 -6.04 -5.51 -22.86
C GLY A 256 -5.51 -4.39 -21.96
N ILE A 257 -4.33 -4.57 -21.36
CA ILE A 257 -3.72 -3.60 -20.45
C ILE A 257 -2.96 -2.57 -21.28
N GLN A 258 -3.45 -1.32 -21.26
CA GLN A 258 -2.81 -0.21 -21.93
C GLN A 258 -1.56 0.26 -21.19
N TYR A 259 -0.48 0.53 -21.92
CA TYR A 259 0.80 1.00 -21.38
C TYR A 259 1.48 2.01 -22.30
N VAL A 260 2.44 2.73 -21.76
CA VAL A 260 3.36 3.62 -22.47
C VAL A 260 4.78 3.07 -22.32
N GLU A 261 5.48 2.85 -23.42
CA GLU A 261 6.91 2.55 -23.37
C GLU A 261 7.68 3.85 -23.07
N ASN A 262 8.30 3.92 -21.89
CA ASN A 262 9.10 5.06 -21.47
C ASN A 262 10.60 4.67 -21.44
N PRO A 263 11.39 5.00 -22.48
CA PRO A 263 12.81 4.62 -22.55
C PRO A 263 13.67 5.31 -21.48
N ARG A 264 13.15 6.32 -20.82
CA ARG A 264 13.82 7.03 -19.72
C ARG A 264 13.42 6.49 -18.34
N LEU A 265 12.48 5.55 -18.27
CA LEU A 265 12.06 4.96 -17.00
C LEU A 265 13.22 4.17 -16.40
N VAL A 266 13.76 4.70 -15.32
CA VAL A 266 14.72 4.06 -14.42
C VAL A 266 14.16 4.05 -13.01
N ARG A 267 14.67 3.19 -12.14
CA ARG A 267 14.18 3.07 -10.77
C ARG A 267 15.10 3.76 -9.78
N GLY A 268 14.53 4.21 -8.67
CA GLY A 268 15.26 4.85 -7.59
C GLY A 268 16.19 3.95 -6.77
N LEU A 269 16.22 2.65 -7.05
CA LEU A 269 17.01 1.62 -6.38
C LEU A 269 17.81 0.87 -7.43
N ASP A 270 19.07 0.53 -7.13
CA ASP A 270 20.03 0.09 -8.14
C ASP A 270 19.95 -1.42 -8.48
N TYR A 271 19.17 -2.18 -7.74
CA TYR A 271 19.05 -3.62 -7.90
C TYR A 271 18.23 -4.10 -9.12
N TYR A 272 17.49 -3.20 -9.78
CA TYR A 272 16.61 -3.59 -10.88
C TYR A 272 17.36 -4.00 -12.15
N ASN A 273 16.78 -5.00 -12.84
CA ASN A 273 17.19 -5.47 -14.16
C ASN A 273 15.96 -5.83 -15.01
N GLN A 274 16.12 -6.15 -16.30
CA GLN A 274 15.04 -6.54 -17.21
C GLN A 274 13.81 -5.62 -17.09
N THR A 275 12.62 -6.19 -16.90
CA THR A 275 11.34 -5.46 -16.81
C THR A 275 11.31 -4.49 -15.65
N VAL A 276 10.96 -3.23 -15.93
CA VAL A 276 10.61 -2.21 -14.93
C VAL A 276 9.32 -1.52 -15.32
N PHE A 277 8.56 -1.08 -14.31
CA PHE A 277 7.30 -0.39 -14.55
C PHE A 277 6.95 0.60 -13.44
N GLU A 278 6.11 1.56 -13.78
CA GLU A 278 5.48 2.49 -12.85
C GLU A 278 4.03 2.75 -13.23
N TRP A 279 3.16 2.85 -12.21
CA TRP A 279 1.85 3.45 -12.32
C TRP A 279 1.92 4.89 -11.86
N THR A 280 1.66 5.82 -12.77
CA THR A 280 1.75 7.26 -12.54
C THR A 280 0.40 7.93 -12.64
N THR A 281 0.24 9.10 -12.00
CA THR A 281 -0.96 9.95 -12.08
C THR A 281 -0.58 11.42 -12.10
N ASP A 282 -1.39 12.24 -12.76
CA ASP A 282 -1.33 13.71 -12.72
C ASP A 282 -2.20 14.33 -11.61
N LYS A 283 -3.04 13.52 -10.95
CA LYS A 283 -4.02 13.98 -9.96
C LYS A 283 -3.41 14.34 -8.59
N LEU A 284 -2.20 13.89 -8.31
CA LEU A 284 -1.50 14.14 -7.04
C LEU A 284 -0.32 15.14 -7.18
N GLY A 285 -0.34 15.98 -8.19
CA GLY A 285 0.76 16.88 -8.56
C GLY A 285 1.57 16.34 -9.73
N ALA A 286 2.70 17.00 -10.08
CA ALA A 286 3.46 16.66 -11.27
C ALA A 286 3.91 15.19 -11.26
N GLN A 287 3.28 14.37 -12.09
CA GLN A 287 3.58 12.95 -12.35
C GLN A 287 3.98 12.15 -11.09
N ALA A 288 3.00 11.93 -10.22
CA ALA A 288 3.25 11.19 -8.99
C ALA A 288 3.15 9.68 -9.24
N THR A 289 4.23 8.95 -9.04
CA THR A 289 4.24 7.49 -9.00
C THR A 289 3.46 7.02 -7.77
N VAL A 290 2.44 6.18 -7.97
CA VAL A 290 1.65 5.56 -6.90
C VAL A 290 2.07 4.13 -6.62
N CYS A 291 2.59 3.44 -7.65
CA CYS A 291 3.08 2.07 -7.58
C CYS A 291 4.23 1.89 -8.56
N GLY A 292 5.24 1.13 -8.20
CA GLY A 292 6.31 0.84 -9.11
C GLY A 292 7.16 -0.34 -8.68
N GLY A 293 7.72 -1.03 -9.68
CA GLY A 293 8.45 -2.25 -9.50
C GLY A 293 9.23 -2.69 -10.72
N GLY A 294 9.62 -3.97 -10.71
CA GLY A 294 10.38 -4.59 -11.78
C GLY A 294 11.13 -5.82 -11.31
N ARG A 295 11.94 -6.41 -12.19
CA ARG A 295 12.83 -7.53 -11.90
C ARG A 295 14.11 -7.11 -11.18
N TYR A 296 14.58 -7.98 -10.32
CA TYR A 296 15.80 -7.80 -9.54
C TYR A 296 16.48 -9.15 -9.25
N ASP A 297 16.75 -9.92 -10.29
CA ASP A 297 17.22 -11.32 -10.24
C ASP A 297 18.53 -11.53 -9.45
N GLY A 298 19.40 -10.51 -9.37
CA GLY A 298 20.67 -10.58 -8.63
C GLY A 298 20.56 -10.35 -7.12
N LEU A 299 19.44 -9.80 -6.62
CA LEU A 299 19.37 -9.29 -5.24
C LEU A 299 19.43 -10.41 -4.19
N ILE A 300 18.86 -11.58 -4.46
CA ILE A 300 18.91 -12.73 -3.54
C ILE A 300 20.37 -13.21 -3.37
N GLU A 301 21.15 -13.27 -4.46
CA GLU A 301 22.55 -13.61 -4.42
C GLU A 301 23.39 -12.57 -3.66
N GLU A 302 23.13 -11.29 -3.89
CA GLU A 302 23.77 -10.18 -3.15
C GLU A 302 23.51 -10.26 -1.64
N LEU A 303 22.38 -10.79 -1.22
CA LEU A 303 22.03 -11.03 0.18
C LEU A 303 22.59 -12.38 0.73
N GLY A 304 23.35 -13.12 -0.08
CA GLY A 304 24.00 -14.37 0.32
C GLY A 304 23.15 -15.63 0.10
N GLY A 305 22.04 -15.51 -0.63
CA GLY A 305 21.22 -16.64 -1.05
C GLY A 305 21.71 -17.28 -2.34
N LYS A 306 21.05 -18.35 -2.78
CA LYS A 306 21.26 -18.92 -4.13
C LYS A 306 20.57 -18.01 -5.16
N PRO A 307 21.20 -17.78 -6.35
CA PRO A 307 20.57 -17.00 -7.41
C PRO A 307 19.15 -17.49 -7.69
N ALA A 308 18.20 -16.57 -7.75
CA ALA A 308 16.82 -16.87 -8.06
C ALA A 308 16.17 -15.68 -8.79
N PRO A 309 15.45 -15.92 -9.90
CA PRO A 309 14.70 -14.88 -10.58
C PRO A 309 13.67 -14.25 -9.63
N SER A 310 13.57 -12.95 -9.67
CA SER A 310 12.77 -12.21 -8.70
C SER A 310 12.14 -10.98 -9.34
N ILE A 311 10.87 -10.77 -9.09
CA ILE A 311 10.14 -9.59 -9.52
C ILE A 311 9.16 -9.15 -8.44
N GLY A 312 8.98 -7.86 -8.28
CA GLY A 312 8.03 -7.33 -7.32
C GLY A 312 7.71 -5.87 -7.55
N PHE A 313 6.81 -5.35 -6.75
CA PHE A 313 6.49 -3.92 -6.71
C PHE A 313 6.07 -3.48 -5.33
N ALA A 314 6.16 -2.19 -5.09
CA ALA A 314 5.61 -1.56 -3.90
C ALA A 314 4.73 -0.36 -4.27
N MET A 315 3.68 -0.15 -3.47
CA MET A 315 2.82 1.02 -3.55
C MET A 315 2.75 1.75 -2.20
N GLY A 316 2.78 3.08 -2.25
CA GLY A 316 2.63 3.92 -1.06
C GLY A 316 1.16 4.09 -0.70
N ILE A 317 0.76 3.60 0.47
CA ILE A 317 -0.66 3.54 0.88
C ILE A 317 -1.26 4.94 0.99
N GLU A 318 -0.60 5.88 1.67
CA GLU A 318 -1.12 7.23 1.88
C GLU A 318 -1.39 7.95 0.55
N ARG A 319 -0.48 7.80 -0.40
CA ARG A 319 -0.62 8.41 -1.73
C ARG A 319 -1.77 7.78 -2.51
N LEU A 320 -1.87 6.46 -2.46
CA LEU A 320 -2.94 5.71 -3.09
C LEU A 320 -4.30 6.06 -2.50
N LEU A 321 -4.41 6.10 -1.17
CA LEU A 321 -5.65 6.44 -0.49
C LEU A 321 -6.09 7.89 -0.70
N LEU A 322 -5.15 8.83 -0.86
CA LEU A 322 -5.49 10.19 -1.27
C LEU A 322 -6.14 10.22 -2.66
N LEU A 323 -5.64 9.42 -3.60
CA LEU A 323 -6.25 9.28 -4.93
C LEU A 323 -7.63 8.63 -4.84
N VAL A 324 -7.74 7.54 -4.08
CA VAL A 324 -9.03 6.82 -3.88
C VAL A 324 -10.07 7.71 -3.19
N SER A 325 -9.68 8.52 -2.21
CA SER A 325 -10.61 9.41 -1.50
C SER A 325 -11.17 10.54 -2.35
N GLU A 326 -10.45 10.95 -3.40
CA GLU A 326 -10.87 12.04 -4.29
C GLU A 326 -11.57 11.53 -5.57
N TYR A 327 -11.17 10.37 -6.08
CA TYR A 327 -11.58 9.88 -7.41
C TYR A 327 -12.11 8.43 -7.41
N GLY A 328 -11.87 7.68 -6.36
CA GLY A 328 -12.18 6.25 -6.30
C GLY A 328 -13.51 5.93 -5.62
N SER A 329 -13.73 4.64 -5.46
CA SER A 329 -14.92 4.08 -4.82
C SER A 329 -14.50 2.94 -3.86
N LEU A 330 -14.21 3.28 -2.63
CA LEU A 330 -13.94 2.30 -1.58
C LEU A 330 -15.10 2.30 -0.58
N GLU A 331 -15.79 1.18 -0.45
CA GLU A 331 -16.87 1.06 0.53
C GLU A 331 -16.30 1.00 1.95
N VAL A 332 -16.69 1.97 2.75
CA VAL A 332 -16.33 2.05 4.17
C VAL A 332 -17.54 1.71 5.02
N ASN A 333 -17.53 0.53 5.58
CA ASN A 333 -18.60 0.10 6.49
C ASN A 333 -18.13 0.24 7.95
N ALA A 334 -18.14 1.46 8.47
CA ALA A 334 -17.73 1.78 9.84
C ALA A 334 -18.91 1.87 10.81
N ALA A 335 -20.14 1.95 10.29
CA ALA A 335 -21.34 2.04 11.13
C ALA A 335 -21.68 0.67 11.76
N PRO A 336 -22.16 0.64 13.02
CA PRO A 336 -22.65 -0.59 13.60
C PRO A 336 -23.96 -1.04 12.91
N ASP A 337 -24.20 -2.34 12.85
CA ASP A 337 -25.50 -2.85 12.41
C ASP A 337 -26.60 -2.43 13.39
N VAL A 338 -26.32 -2.51 14.69
CA VAL A 338 -27.30 -2.27 15.77
C VAL A 338 -26.75 -1.34 16.82
N TYR A 339 -27.53 -0.33 17.20
CA TYR A 339 -27.30 0.46 18.40
C TYR A 339 -28.28 0.02 19.48
N ALA A 340 -27.79 -0.59 20.56
CA ALA A 340 -28.60 -1.15 21.62
C ALA A 340 -28.76 -0.16 22.79
N MET A 341 -30.02 0.14 23.14
CA MET A 341 -30.43 1.13 24.10
C MET A 341 -31.19 0.51 25.26
N HIS A 342 -31.12 1.13 26.45
CA HIS A 342 -31.82 0.67 27.63
C HIS A 342 -32.37 1.80 28.48
N GLN A 343 -33.47 1.54 29.21
CA GLN A 343 -34.00 2.43 30.22
C GLN A 343 -34.72 1.63 31.29
N GLY A 344 -34.41 1.88 32.54
CA GLY A 344 -34.99 1.21 33.73
C GLY A 344 -34.01 0.27 34.40
N GLU A 345 -34.39 -0.16 35.61
CA GLU A 345 -33.58 -1.05 36.44
C GLU A 345 -33.49 -2.44 35.81
N GLY A 346 -32.28 -2.97 35.66
CA GLY A 346 -31.99 -4.29 35.04
C GLY A 346 -32.06 -4.34 33.54
N ALA A 347 -32.54 -3.28 32.87
CA ALA A 347 -32.58 -3.22 31.40
C ALA A 347 -31.19 -3.15 30.76
N ASP A 348 -30.23 -2.54 31.44
CA ASP A 348 -28.81 -2.46 31.06
C ASP A 348 -28.17 -3.86 30.94
N LEU A 349 -28.37 -4.72 31.96
CA LEU A 349 -27.90 -6.09 31.94
C LEU A 349 -28.56 -6.91 30.81
N GLN A 350 -29.87 -6.72 30.61
CA GLN A 350 -30.61 -7.46 29.58
C GLN A 350 -30.17 -7.06 28.19
N VAL A 351 -29.98 -5.76 27.91
CA VAL A 351 -29.42 -5.26 26.65
C VAL A 351 -28.01 -5.81 26.42
N MET A 352 -27.18 -5.89 27.47
CA MET A 352 -25.85 -6.48 27.36
C MET A 352 -25.90 -7.95 26.90
N LYS A 353 -26.85 -8.75 27.46
CA LYS A 353 -27.05 -10.14 27.02
C LYS A 353 -27.46 -10.22 25.53
N TYR A 354 -28.42 -9.39 25.12
CA TYR A 354 -28.84 -9.36 23.71
C TYR A 354 -27.72 -8.90 22.77
N ALA A 355 -26.97 -7.86 23.16
CA ALA A 355 -25.82 -7.41 22.37
C ALA A 355 -24.76 -8.50 22.19
N GLN A 356 -24.48 -9.29 23.25
CA GLN A 356 -23.54 -10.42 23.13
C GLN A 356 -24.07 -11.54 22.24
N SER A 357 -25.37 -11.87 22.37
CA SER A 357 -26.02 -12.85 21.49
C SER A 357 -25.94 -12.45 20.02
N LEU A 358 -26.25 -11.18 19.70
CA LEU A 358 -26.16 -10.65 18.34
C LEU A 358 -24.75 -10.64 17.80
N ARG A 359 -23.73 -10.26 18.62
CA ARG A 359 -22.32 -10.31 18.25
C ARG A 359 -21.87 -11.74 17.90
N ALA A 360 -22.32 -12.72 18.68
CA ALA A 360 -22.06 -14.14 18.40
C ALA A 360 -22.67 -14.61 17.07
N GLN A 361 -23.70 -13.92 16.57
CA GLN A 361 -24.33 -14.16 15.27
C GLN A 361 -23.76 -13.27 14.13
N GLY A 362 -22.66 -12.55 14.37
CA GLY A 362 -21.97 -11.75 13.37
C GLY A 362 -22.51 -10.34 13.14
N PHE A 363 -23.34 -9.82 14.06
CA PHE A 363 -23.75 -8.40 14.03
C PHE A 363 -22.72 -7.52 14.70
N ASN A 364 -22.46 -6.36 14.11
CA ASN A 364 -21.72 -5.28 14.75
C ASN A 364 -22.67 -4.50 15.67
N VAL A 365 -22.53 -4.65 16.98
CA VAL A 365 -23.44 -4.04 17.95
C VAL A 365 -22.70 -3.02 18.83
N MET A 366 -23.16 -1.77 18.77
CA MET A 366 -22.77 -0.72 19.70
C MET A 366 -23.81 -0.65 20.82
N GLN A 367 -23.38 -0.87 22.06
CA GLN A 367 -24.26 -0.74 23.23
C GLN A 367 -24.13 0.63 23.85
N HIS A 368 -25.24 1.24 24.20
CA HIS A 368 -25.24 2.47 25.01
C HIS A 368 -24.69 2.21 26.40
N SER A 369 -23.84 3.10 26.88
CA SER A 369 -23.32 3.07 28.23
C SER A 369 -23.76 4.33 29.00
N GLY A 370 -24.18 4.15 30.24
CA GLY A 370 -24.67 5.22 31.15
C GLY A 370 -26.19 5.39 31.14
N TYR A 371 -26.68 6.20 32.08
CA TYR A 371 -28.11 6.36 32.36
C TYR A 371 -28.64 7.66 31.77
N GLN A 372 -28.92 7.65 30.47
CA GLN A 372 -29.50 8.77 29.74
C GLN A 372 -30.93 8.42 29.30
N SER A 373 -31.75 9.46 29.02
CA SER A 373 -33.10 9.24 28.50
C SER A 373 -33.03 8.55 27.11
N LEU A 374 -34.03 7.74 26.79
CA LEU A 374 -34.13 7.10 25.46
C LEU A 374 -34.01 8.08 24.29
N LYS A 375 -34.53 9.32 24.47
CA LYS A 375 -34.40 10.39 23.47
C LYS A 375 -32.93 10.75 23.21
N ALA A 376 -32.13 10.85 24.27
CA ALA A 376 -30.70 11.15 24.15
C ALA A 376 -29.92 9.98 23.55
N GLN A 377 -30.27 8.75 23.91
CA GLN A 377 -29.70 7.53 23.36
C GLN A 377 -30.05 7.40 21.90
N MET A 378 -31.31 7.69 21.48
CA MET A 378 -31.74 7.67 20.07
C MET A 378 -30.94 8.66 19.23
N LYS A 379 -30.65 9.85 19.73
CA LYS A 379 -29.77 10.81 19.03
C LYS A 379 -28.35 10.27 18.85
N LYS A 380 -27.85 9.50 19.82
CA LYS A 380 -26.54 8.86 19.67
C LYS A 380 -26.58 7.69 18.67
N ALA A 381 -27.67 6.92 18.63
CA ALA A 381 -27.89 5.88 17.64
C ALA A 381 -27.90 6.47 16.23
N ASP A 382 -28.61 7.57 16.04
CA ASP A 382 -28.64 8.30 14.76
C ASP A 382 -27.24 8.79 14.35
N ASN A 383 -26.53 9.46 15.26
CA ASN A 383 -25.16 9.93 15.02
C ASN A 383 -24.13 8.81 14.77
N SER A 384 -24.39 7.58 15.24
CA SER A 384 -23.51 6.43 15.00
C SER A 384 -23.65 5.84 13.59
N GLY A 385 -24.69 6.22 12.87
CA GLY A 385 -25.03 5.64 11.56
C GLY A 385 -25.57 4.21 11.63
N ALA A 386 -25.92 3.73 12.85
CA ALA A 386 -26.45 2.38 13.02
C ALA A 386 -27.70 2.16 12.14
N ARG A 387 -27.75 1.00 11.46
CA ARG A 387 -28.90 0.65 10.63
C ARG A 387 -30.14 0.38 11.48
N PHE A 388 -29.96 -0.27 12.62
CA PHE A 388 -31.05 -0.65 13.50
C PHE A 388 -30.84 -0.13 14.91
N ALA A 389 -31.93 0.24 15.59
CA ALA A 389 -31.94 0.50 17.03
C ALA A 389 -32.68 -0.63 17.74
N LEU A 390 -32.07 -1.17 18.79
CA LEU A 390 -32.64 -2.14 19.71
C LEU A 390 -32.94 -1.42 21.01
N ILE A 391 -34.17 -1.49 21.52
CA ILE A 391 -34.65 -0.79 22.72
C ILE A 391 -35.18 -1.81 23.72
N VAL A 392 -34.70 -1.73 24.96
CA VAL A 392 -35.26 -2.43 26.12
C VAL A 392 -35.52 -1.41 27.18
N ALA A 393 -36.80 -1.13 27.43
CA ALA A 393 -37.28 -0.33 28.56
C ALA A 393 -37.96 -1.24 29.58
N GLN A 394 -38.63 -0.67 30.57
CA GLN A 394 -39.23 -1.42 31.65
C GLN A 394 -40.33 -2.39 31.15
N ASP A 395 -41.11 -1.94 30.17
CA ASP A 395 -42.20 -2.76 29.59
C ASP A 395 -41.66 -3.94 28.81
N GLU A 396 -40.62 -3.74 27.96
CA GLU A 396 -39.95 -4.81 27.24
C GLU A 396 -39.33 -5.83 28.19
N LEU A 397 -38.68 -5.35 29.26
CA LEU A 397 -38.06 -6.20 30.27
C LEU A 397 -39.11 -7.08 30.96
N ALA A 398 -40.26 -6.48 31.37
CA ALA A 398 -41.34 -7.19 32.05
C ALA A 398 -42.02 -8.25 31.19
N ASN A 399 -42.14 -8.00 29.86
CA ASN A 399 -42.83 -8.87 28.91
C ASN A 399 -41.89 -9.83 28.15
N GLY A 400 -40.56 -9.77 28.41
CA GLY A 400 -39.60 -10.61 27.66
C GLY A 400 -39.54 -10.27 26.17
N THR A 401 -39.75 -9.01 25.82
CA THR A 401 -39.76 -8.50 24.44
C THR A 401 -38.62 -7.52 24.18
N VAL A 402 -38.44 -7.13 22.96
CA VAL A 402 -37.53 -6.05 22.50
C VAL A 402 -38.21 -5.21 21.43
N THR A 403 -38.00 -3.91 21.47
CA THR A 403 -38.47 -3.03 20.42
C THR A 403 -37.35 -2.76 19.41
N LEU A 404 -37.62 -3.02 18.15
CA LEU A 404 -36.69 -2.81 17.02
C LEU A 404 -37.17 -1.68 16.14
N LYS A 405 -36.24 -0.81 15.75
CA LYS A 405 -36.48 0.29 14.81
C LYS A 405 -35.44 0.28 13.71
N ASP A 406 -35.90 0.31 12.47
CA ASP A 406 -35.03 0.57 11.32
C ASP A 406 -34.77 2.07 11.21
N MET A 407 -33.51 2.47 11.36
CA MET A 407 -33.10 3.87 11.35
C MET A 407 -33.13 4.46 9.92
N GLN A 408 -33.15 3.60 8.87
CA GLN A 408 -33.27 4.00 7.46
C GLN A 408 -34.75 4.08 7.00
N GLY A 409 -35.68 3.65 7.85
CA GLY A 409 -37.12 3.76 7.58
C GLY A 409 -37.68 2.78 6.54
N LYS A 410 -36.93 1.72 6.19
CA LYS A 410 -37.42 0.67 5.27
C LYS A 410 -38.44 -0.28 5.93
N HIS A 411 -38.32 -0.44 7.24
CA HIS A 411 -39.23 -1.28 8.05
C HIS A 411 -39.87 -0.45 9.16
N GLU A 412 -41.15 -0.74 9.45
CA GLU A 412 -41.85 -0.12 10.57
C GLU A 412 -41.27 -0.61 11.90
N GLN A 413 -41.26 0.29 12.90
CA GLN A 413 -40.88 -0.06 14.27
C GLN A 413 -41.80 -1.16 14.78
N LYS A 414 -41.22 -2.21 15.36
CA LYS A 414 -42.02 -3.30 15.91
C LYS A 414 -41.42 -3.87 17.19
N THR A 415 -42.28 -4.31 18.12
CA THR A 415 -41.92 -5.07 19.31
C THR A 415 -42.04 -6.58 19.00
N VAL A 416 -41.00 -7.34 19.30
CA VAL A 416 -40.93 -8.80 19.05
C VAL A 416 -40.57 -9.54 20.33
N ALA A 417 -40.86 -10.81 20.41
CA ALA A 417 -40.33 -11.64 21.48
C ALA A 417 -38.80 -11.68 21.43
N ALA A 418 -38.16 -11.70 22.59
CA ALA A 418 -36.71 -11.74 22.68
C ALA A 418 -36.08 -12.95 21.94
N ALA A 419 -36.83 -14.07 21.85
CA ALA A 419 -36.41 -15.24 21.09
C ALA A 419 -36.32 -14.98 19.58
N ASP A 420 -37.14 -14.07 19.03
CA ASP A 420 -37.22 -13.78 17.60
C ASP A 420 -36.30 -12.62 17.18
N LEU A 421 -35.56 -12.06 18.10
CA LEU A 421 -34.68 -10.89 17.90
C LEU A 421 -33.71 -11.08 16.74
N THR A 422 -32.94 -12.16 16.78
CA THR A 422 -31.89 -12.44 15.77
C THR A 422 -32.48 -12.66 14.40
N ASP A 423 -33.51 -13.48 14.31
CA ASP A 423 -34.17 -13.84 13.02
C ASP A 423 -34.79 -12.58 12.39
N THR A 424 -35.44 -11.74 13.19
CA THR A 424 -36.02 -10.48 12.71
C THR A 424 -34.96 -9.54 12.15
N LEU A 425 -33.85 -9.33 12.89
CA LEU A 425 -32.76 -8.49 12.40
C LEU A 425 -32.07 -9.08 11.16
N GLN A 426 -31.91 -10.39 11.08
CA GLN A 426 -31.35 -11.06 9.91
C GLN A 426 -32.23 -10.87 8.67
N GLN A 427 -33.55 -11.02 8.81
CA GLN A 427 -34.51 -10.74 7.75
C GLN A 427 -34.43 -9.28 7.29
N TRP A 428 -34.39 -8.34 8.22
CA TRP A 428 -34.29 -6.91 7.91
C TRP A 428 -32.94 -6.54 7.27
N LYS A 429 -31.88 -7.21 7.64
CA LYS A 429 -30.53 -6.96 7.08
C LYS A 429 -30.45 -7.41 5.62
N ASN A 430 -31.17 -8.48 5.26
CA ASN A 430 -31.16 -9.09 3.91
C ASN A 430 -32.20 -8.46 2.96
N ALA A 431 -33.13 -7.63 3.46
CA ALA A 431 -34.12 -6.88 2.70
C ALA A 431 -33.62 -5.46 2.38
#